data_ad214380531eff3cb5439a824d70fc63
#
_entry.id   ad214380531eff3cb5439a824d70fc63
#
_cell.length_a   1.000
_cell.length_b   1.000
_cell.length_c   1.000
_cell.angle_alpha   90.00
_cell.angle_beta   90.00
_cell.angle_gamma   90.00
#
_symmetry.space_group_name_H-M   'P 1'
#
loop_
_entity.id
_entity.type
_entity.pdbx_description
1 polymer ?
#
loop_
_entity_poly.entity_id
_entity_poly.type
_entity_poly.pdbx_seq_one_letter_code
_entity_poly.pdbx_strand_id
1 'polypeptide(L)'
;MKKVFLSLALFTTLSVCAQTQVSVTLHTEEATQKINKEIYGQFAEHLGSCIYGGLWVGPESDIPNQDGYRTDVLEALKKLKVPVLRWPGGCFADEYHWMDGIGPKENRPKMVNNNWGGTVEDNSFGTHEFLNLCELLGCEPYISGNVGSGSVEELAKWVEYMTAEQGSPMAKLRKENGREKPWKVKYLGVGNESWGCGGSMRPEYYSDLYRRYSTYCRNYNGNQLYKIASGASDYDYNWTEVLMKNIGGRMDGISLHYYTVTGWQGSKGAATVFSPDDYYWTMGKCLEIEDVIKRHISIMDKYDPNKNIDLLVDEWGTWWDEEPGTTPGHLFQQNTMRDAFVAALTLNIFHKYVDRIKMANIAQIVNVLQSMILTDGPKMVLTPTYHVFEMYNVHQDATYIPLDIECERKVVRDDRIVPMLSATASKDKNGLVHISLANVNLEESQTVSIDLDGIKNKAVTGRILVSEKIDDYNSFDNPNKVKPVAFKDCKISGGKLVVNVPAQSIVALELK
;
A
#
# COMPACT_ATOMS: atom_id res chain seq x y z
N MET A 1 57.31 58.72 16.25
CA MET A 1 56.50 57.56 16.55
C MET A 1 55.28 57.59 15.64
N LYS A 2 55.32 56.81 14.53
CA LYS A 2 54.21 56.70 13.57
C LYS A 2 53.37 55.52 13.95
N LYS A 3 52.07 55.74 14.30
CA LYS A 3 51.11 54.67 14.54
C LYS A 3 50.56 54.16 13.22
N VAL A 4 50.80 52.87 12.93
CA VAL A 4 50.19 52.17 11.82
C VAL A 4 48.87 51.57 12.32
N PHE A 5 47.76 51.99 11.72
CA PHE A 5 46.45 51.34 11.92
C PHE A 5 46.30 50.20 10.93
N LEU A 6 46.23 48.99 11.45
CA LEU A 6 45.95 47.80 10.64
C LEU A 6 44.42 47.61 10.63
N SER A 7 43.75 47.87 9.51
CA SER A 7 42.34 47.59 9.29
C SER A 7 42.17 46.12 8.90
N LEU A 8 41.56 45.34 9.80
CA LEU A 8 41.18 43.96 9.56
C LEU A 8 39.83 43.96 8.82
N ALA A 9 39.85 43.66 7.50
CA ALA A 9 38.64 43.48 6.73
C ALA A 9 38.11 42.06 6.98
N LEU A 10 36.99 41.96 7.61
CA LEU A 10 36.26 40.70 7.84
C LEU A 10 35.49 40.36 6.59
N PHE A 11 36.04 39.44 5.77
CA PHE A 11 35.30 38.85 4.65
C PHE A 11 34.29 37.82 5.23
N THR A 12 33.03 38.18 5.31
CA THR A 12 31.93 37.22 5.47
C THR A 12 31.68 36.57 4.14
N THR A 13 32.14 35.35 3.97
CA THR A 13 31.73 34.49 2.84
C THR A 13 30.28 34.12 3.08
N LEU A 14 29.35 34.74 2.37
CA LEU A 14 28.00 34.25 2.18
C LEU A 14 28.14 32.98 1.32
N SER A 15 28.04 31.81 1.95
CA SER A 15 27.77 30.56 1.23
C SER A 15 26.39 30.69 0.62
N VAL A 16 26.30 31.07 -0.65
CA VAL A 16 25.11 30.88 -1.45
C VAL A 16 25.03 29.37 -1.69
N CYS A 17 24.20 28.66 -0.90
CA CYS A 17 23.79 27.31 -1.27
C CYS A 17 23.20 27.40 -2.68
N ALA A 18 23.85 26.81 -3.63
CA ALA A 18 23.32 26.69 -5.00
C ALA A 18 22.08 25.80 -4.90
N GLN A 19 20.91 26.42 -5.04
CA GLN A 19 19.64 25.72 -5.02
C GLN A 19 19.49 24.99 -6.35
N THR A 20 19.41 23.66 -6.33
CA THR A 20 19.26 22.85 -7.54
C THR A 20 17.94 23.17 -8.23
N GLN A 21 18.01 23.54 -9.50
CA GLN A 21 16.84 23.84 -10.34
C GLN A 21 16.31 22.55 -10.95
N VAL A 22 15.02 22.29 -10.78
CA VAL A 22 14.31 21.14 -11.34
C VAL A 22 13.16 21.62 -12.19
N SER A 23 12.98 21.03 -13.39
CA SER A 23 11.81 21.30 -14.21
C SER A 23 10.84 20.11 -14.23
N VAL A 24 9.54 20.43 -14.18
CA VAL A 24 8.45 19.46 -14.32
C VAL A 24 7.51 19.97 -15.41
N THR A 25 7.26 19.13 -16.41
CA THR A 25 6.29 19.39 -17.48
C THR A 25 5.07 18.50 -17.29
N LEU A 26 3.89 19.09 -17.28
CA LEU A 26 2.60 18.38 -17.15
C LEU A 26 1.96 18.26 -18.53
N HIS A 27 1.60 17.02 -18.93
CA HIS A 27 0.95 16.72 -20.22
C HIS A 27 -0.59 16.67 -20.02
N THR A 28 -1.21 17.81 -19.83
CA THR A 28 -2.63 17.92 -19.47
C THR A 28 -3.58 17.42 -20.55
N GLU A 29 -3.18 17.48 -21.83
CA GLU A 29 -3.91 16.95 -22.99
C GLU A 29 -3.89 15.42 -23.07
N GLU A 30 -2.93 14.78 -22.45
CA GLU A 30 -2.83 13.30 -22.35
C GLU A 30 -3.56 12.71 -21.14
N ALA A 31 -4.15 13.57 -20.30
CA ALA A 31 -4.83 13.19 -19.07
C ALA A 31 -6.17 12.51 -19.36
N THR A 32 -6.16 11.21 -19.65
CA THR A 32 -7.35 10.40 -20.01
C THR A 32 -7.60 9.25 -19.05
N GLN A 33 -6.59 8.80 -18.30
CA GLN A 33 -6.66 7.62 -17.47
C GLN A 33 -6.96 7.98 -16.02
N LYS A 34 -7.87 7.22 -15.41
CA LYS A 34 -8.27 7.39 -14.02
C LYS A 34 -7.34 6.62 -13.08
N ILE A 35 -6.88 7.25 -12.02
CA ILE A 35 -6.23 6.58 -10.89
C ILE A 35 -7.33 5.85 -10.13
N ASN A 36 -7.34 4.52 -10.22
CA ASN A 36 -8.32 3.74 -9.48
C ASN A 36 -8.04 3.87 -7.97
N LYS A 37 -9.07 4.19 -7.18
CA LYS A 37 -8.92 4.37 -5.73
C LYS A 37 -8.34 3.13 -5.05
N GLU A 38 -8.61 1.92 -5.55
CA GLU A 38 -8.13 0.66 -4.99
C GLU A 38 -6.59 0.51 -5.04
N ILE A 39 -5.86 1.38 -5.75
CA ILE A 39 -4.38 1.51 -5.65
C ILE A 39 -3.93 1.91 -4.22
N TYR A 40 -4.83 2.51 -3.44
CA TYR A 40 -4.63 2.88 -2.04
C TYR A 40 -5.13 1.82 -1.05
N GLY A 41 -5.30 0.60 -1.53
CA GLY A 41 -5.76 -0.55 -0.76
C GLY A 41 -4.84 -0.93 0.39
N GLN A 42 -5.41 -1.65 1.33
CA GLN A 42 -4.75 -2.11 2.53
C GLN A 42 -4.81 -3.63 2.64
N PHE A 43 -3.91 -4.19 3.42
CA PHE A 43 -3.83 -5.62 3.67
C PHE A 43 -3.85 -5.90 5.17
N ALA A 44 -4.68 -6.84 5.58
CA ALA A 44 -4.78 -7.36 6.93
C ALA A 44 -4.63 -8.87 6.92
N GLU A 45 -3.78 -9.40 7.77
CA GLU A 45 -3.53 -10.81 7.91
C GLU A 45 -3.61 -11.23 9.38
N HIS A 46 -4.00 -12.47 9.64
CA HIS A 46 -3.79 -13.10 10.95
C HIS A 46 -2.29 -13.33 11.16
N LEU A 47 -1.59 -12.25 11.46
CA LEU A 47 -0.16 -12.18 11.67
C LEU A 47 0.13 -11.21 12.81
N GLY A 48 0.86 -11.67 13.82
CA GLY A 48 1.21 -10.84 14.96
C GLY A 48 -0.01 -10.16 15.58
N SER A 49 0.07 -8.85 15.76
CA SER A 49 -1.03 -8.04 16.29
C SER A 49 -1.76 -7.23 15.21
N CYS A 50 -1.76 -7.66 13.96
CA CYS A 50 -2.53 -6.95 12.92
C CYS A 50 -4.04 -7.01 13.22
N ILE A 51 -4.55 -8.19 13.50
CA ILE A 51 -5.97 -8.40 13.85
C ILE A 51 -6.17 -8.20 15.35
N TYR A 52 -5.69 -9.14 16.18
CA TYR A 52 -5.91 -9.13 17.63
C TYR A 52 -5.02 -8.09 18.33
N GLY A 53 -5.64 -7.13 19.03
CA GLY A 53 -4.97 -5.99 19.64
C GLY A 53 -4.74 -4.81 18.69
N GLY A 54 -4.77 -5.08 17.39
CA GLY A 54 -4.67 -4.07 16.33
C GLY A 54 -6.02 -3.58 15.84
N LEU A 55 -6.64 -4.29 14.92
CA LEU A 55 -7.98 -3.97 14.41
C LEU A 55 -9.09 -4.33 15.42
N TRP A 56 -8.93 -5.45 16.11
CA TRP A 56 -9.92 -6.11 16.92
C TRP A 56 -9.44 -6.36 18.34
N VAL A 57 -10.25 -5.98 19.32
CA VAL A 57 -9.99 -6.24 20.76
C VAL A 57 -11.11 -7.03 21.44
N GLY A 58 -12.19 -7.27 20.71
CA GLY A 58 -13.41 -7.88 21.28
C GLY A 58 -14.31 -6.86 21.98
N PRO A 59 -15.63 -7.14 22.02
CA PRO A 59 -16.62 -6.21 22.58
C PRO A 59 -16.50 -6.01 24.09
N GLU A 60 -15.92 -6.98 24.81
CA GLU A 60 -15.76 -6.94 26.27
C GLU A 60 -14.44 -6.29 26.72
N SER A 61 -13.63 -5.76 25.78
CA SER A 61 -12.35 -5.14 26.07
C SER A 61 -12.53 -3.79 26.77
N ASP A 62 -11.66 -3.48 27.75
CA ASP A 62 -11.55 -2.14 28.37
C ASP A 62 -10.99 -1.08 27.40
N ILE A 63 -10.35 -1.50 26.29
CA ILE A 63 -9.90 -0.61 25.23
C ILE A 63 -11.14 -0.08 24.49
N PRO A 64 -11.28 1.26 24.29
CA PRO A 64 -12.43 1.82 23.58
C PRO A 64 -12.68 1.15 22.23
N ASN A 65 -13.87 0.59 22.07
CA ASN A 65 -14.21 -0.16 20.88
C ASN A 65 -15.69 0.05 20.48
N GLN A 66 -15.97 -0.18 19.21
CA GLN A 66 -17.31 -0.29 18.65
C GLN A 66 -17.51 -1.75 18.23
N ASP A 67 -18.33 -2.50 18.96
CA ASP A 67 -18.61 -3.91 18.69
C ASP A 67 -17.35 -4.81 18.59
N GLY A 68 -16.27 -4.44 19.29
CA GLY A 68 -14.99 -5.13 19.30
C GLY A 68 -13.91 -4.51 18.40
N TYR A 69 -14.25 -3.60 17.47
CA TYR A 69 -13.27 -2.87 16.66
C TYR A 69 -12.73 -1.68 17.43
N ARG A 70 -11.43 -1.51 17.49
CA ARG A 70 -10.83 -0.34 18.17
C ARG A 70 -11.33 0.97 17.56
N THR A 71 -11.89 1.84 18.39
CA THR A 71 -12.49 3.10 17.93
C THR A 71 -11.43 4.03 17.33
N ASP A 72 -10.26 4.16 17.97
CA ASP A 72 -9.16 5.00 17.50
C ASP A 72 -8.64 4.56 16.14
N VAL A 73 -8.44 3.25 15.94
CA VAL A 73 -8.01 2.66 14.66
C VAL A 73 -9.10 2.86 13.60
N LEU A 74 -10.36 2.59 13.92
CA LEU A 74 -11.49 2.76 13.01
C LEU A 74 -11.61 4.20 12.50
N GLU A 75 -11.48 5.19 13.39
CA GLU A 75 -11.51 6.61 13.02
C GLU A 75 -10.33 7.00 12.11
N ALA A 76 -9.12 6.52 12.42
CA ALA A 76 -7.94 6.75 11.60
C ALA A 76 -8.11 6.16 10.19
N LEU A 77 -8.63 4.93 10.08
CA LEU A 77 -8.86 4.27 8.80
C LEU A 77 -9.97 4.94 7.97
N LYS A 78 -11.04 5.43 8.61
CA LYS A 78 -12.07 6.25 7.94
C LYS A 78 -11.48 7.54 7.37
N LYS A 79 -10.61 8.21 8.11
CA LYS A 79 -9.91 9.41 7.64
C LYS A 79 -8.96 9.09 6.49
N LEU A 80 -8.33 7.93 6.53
CA LEU A 80 -7.47 7.42 5.46
C LEU A 80 -8.25 7.11 4.18
N LYS A 81 -9.57 6.96 4.25
CA LYS A 81 -10.46 6.59 3.14
C LYS A 81 -10.03 5.28 2.48
N VAL A 82 -9.76 4.25 3.29
CA VAL A 82 -9.40 2.92 2.79
C VAL A 82 -10.41 2.47 1.74
N PRO A 83 -10.00 2.21 0.49
CA PRO A 83 -10.95 1.85 -0.57
C PRO A 83 -11.21 0.36 -0.68
N VAL A 84 -10.24 -0.46 -0.32
CA VAL A 84 -10.31 -1.93 -0.34
C VAL A 84 -9.43 -2.49 0.77
N LEU A 85 -9.89 -3.54 1.42
CA LEU A 85 -9.16 -4.27 2.46
C LEU A 85 -9.09 -5.75 2.10
N ARG A 86 -7.86 -6.28 1.98
CA ARG A 86 -7.57 -7.69 1.71
C ARG A 86 -7.42 -8.46 3.02
N TRP A 87 -8.06 -9.66 3.11
CA TRP A 87 -8.07 -10.54 4.27
C TRP A 87 -8.46 -11.99 3.83
N PRO A 88 -8.16 -13.08 4.55
CA PRO A 88 -7.59 -13.19 5.90
C PRO A 88 -6.06 -13.21 5.94
N GLY A 89 -5.40 -13.13 4.80
CA GLY A 89 -3.95 -13.15 4.73
C GLY A 89 -3.43 -13.21 3.33
N GLY A 90 -2.16 -13.26 3.32
CA GLY A 90 -1.11 -13.87 2.59
C GLY A 90 -1.04 -15.37 2.88
N CYS A 91 0.12 -15.81 3.43
CA CYS A 91 0.35 -17.24 3.72
C CYS A 91 -0.69 -17.85 4.67
N PHE A 92 -1.21 -17.09 5.62
CA PHE A 92 -2.26 -17.57 6.52
C PHE A 92 -3.52 -18.01 5.76
N ALA A 93 -3.87 -17.34 4.66
CA ALA A 93 -5.07 -17.66 3.90
C ALA A 93 -5.09 -19.11 3.38
N ASP A 94 -3.93 -19.67 3.04
CA ASP A 94 -3.82 -21.02 2.48
C ASP A 94 -3.83 -22.16 3.51
N GLU A 95 -3.89 -21.81 4.80
CA GLU A 95 -4.18 -22.73 5.93
C GLU A 95 -5.49 -22.41 6.64
N TYR A 96 -6.18 -21.31 6.27
CA TYR A 96 -7.39 -20.85 6.94
C TYR A 96 -8.64 -21.57 6.41
N HIS A 97 -9.37 -22.21 7.33
CA HIS A 97 -10.67 -22.83 7.07
C HIS A 97 -11.80 -21.90 7.55
N TRP A 98 -12.45 -21.23 6.62
CA TRP A 98 -13.42 -20.15 6.93
C TRP A 98 -14.57 -20.54 7.87
N MET A 99 -14.97 -21.81 7.86
CA MET A 99 -16.03 -22.32 8.76
C MET A 99 -15.62 -22.27 10.23
N ASP A 100 -14.32 -22.29 10.53
CA ASP A 100 -13.79 -22.14 11.89
C ASP A 100 -13.97 -20.70 12.43
N GLY A 101 -14.13 -19.72 11.56
CA GLY A 101 -14.32 -18.31 11.89
C GLY A 101 -15.78 -17.84 11.85
N ILE A 102 -16.77 -18.74 11.93
CA ILE A 102 -18.20 -18.38 11.95
C ILE A 102 -18.94 -19.03 13.13
N GLY A 103 -20.18 -18.58 13.37
CA GLY A 103 -20.99 -19.05 14.49
C GLY A 103 -20.58 -18.45 15.84
N PRO A 104 -21.11 -18.97 16.96
CA PRO A 104 -20.80 -18.50 18.30
C PRO A 104 -19.31 -18.60 18.61
N LYS A 105 -18.70 -17.53 19.11
CA LYS A 105 -17.25 -17.42 19.29
C LYS A 105 -16.67 -18.47 20.25
N GLU A 106 -17.41 -18.78 21.28
CA GLU A 106 -17.05 -19.81 22.27
C GLU A 106 -16.96 -21.25 21.70
N ASN A 107 -17.55 -21.47 20.53
CA ASN A 107 -17.53 -22.76 19.83
C ASN A 107 -16.56 -22.80 18.66
N ARG A 108 -15.91 -21.68 18.33
CA ARG A 108 -14.95 -21.64 17.23
C ARG A 108 -13.68 -22.41 17.59
N PRO A 109 -13.21 -23.33 16.75
CA PRO A 109 -11.96 -24.05 17.02
C PRO A 109 -10.77 -23.08 16.98
N LYS A 110 -9.74 -23.40 17.75
CA LYS A 110 -8.46 -22.71 17.72
C LYS A 110 -7.55 -23.40 16.73
N MET A 111 -6.67 -22.65 16.10
CA MET A 111 -5.64 -23.19 15.21
C MET A 111 -4.27 -22.64 15.57
N VAL A 112 -3.23 -23.38 15.22
CA VAL A 112 -1.84 -22.89 15.31
C VAL A 112 -1.51 -22.17 14.02
N ASN A 113 -1.04 -20.95 14.12
CA ASN A 113 -0.55 -20.17 12.99
C ASN A 113 0.87 -20.60 12.67
N ASN A 114 1.02 -21.59 11.79
CA ASN A 114 2.32 -22.19 11.48
C ASN A 114 3.22 -21.22 10.68
N ASN A 115 2.64 -20.32 9.93
CA ASN A 115 3.40 -19.36 9.13
C ASN A 115 3.99 -18.24 9.99
N TRP A 116 3.26 -17.82 11.05
CA TRP A 116 3.60 -16.61 11.79
C TRP A 116 3.70 -16.85 13.29
N GLY A 117 4.92 -16.99 13.76
CA GLY A 117 5.26 -17.06 15.20
C GLY A 117 4.75 -18.29 15.95
N GLY A 118 4.06 -19.24 15.33
CA GLY A 118 3.49 -20.42 15.99
C GLY A 118 2.42 -20.07 17.03
N THR A 119 1.79 -18.92 16.93
CA THR A 119 0.75 -18.45 17.85
C THR A 119 -0.56 -19.21 17.66
N VAL A 120 -1.37 -19.26 18.72
CA VAL A 120 -2.69 -19.87 18.66
C VAL A 120 -3.71 -18.80 18.31
N GLU A 121 -4.32 -18.93 17.13
CA GLU A 121 -5.44 -18.11 16.70
C GLU A 121 -6.74 -18.65 17.29
N ASP A 122 -7.56 -17.79 17.88
CA ASP A 122 -8.83 -18.20 18.53
C ASP A 122 -10.05 -18.10 17.61
N ASN A 123 -9.86 -17.61 16.39
CA ASN A 123 -10.88 -17.39 15.38
C ASN A 123 -12.04 -16.47 15.83
N SER A 124 -11.83 -15.65 16.87
CA SER A 124 -12.86 -14.68 17.33
C SER A 124 -13.10 -13.56 16.31
N PHE A 125 -12.16 -13.35 15.38
CA PHE A 125 -12.32 -12.50 14.21
C PHE A 125 -12.36 -13.39 12.95
N GLY A 126 -13.50 -13.43 12.29
CA GLY A 126 -13.74 -14.25 11.10
C GLY A 126 -14.55 -13.51 10.05
N THR A 127 -15.31 -14.25 9.24
CA THR A 127 -16.04 -13.72 8.09
C THR A 127 -16.98 -12.56 8.46
N HIS A 128 -17.76 -12.70 9.54
CA HIS A 128 -18.71 -11.66 9.97
C HIS A 128 -17.97 -10.41 10.44
N GLU A 129 -16.97 -10.59 11.28
CA GLU A 129 -16.19 -9.49 11.84
C GLU A 129 -15.47 -8.72 10.72
N PHE A 130 -14.87 -9.43 9.75
CA PHE A 130 -14.19 -8.78 8.63
C PHE A 130 -15.14 -8.01 7.71
N LEU A 131 -16.23 -8.65 7.28
CA LEU A 131 -17.17 -8.01 6.34
C LEU A 131 -17.94 -6.84 6.98
N ASN A 132 -18.24 -6.93 8.28
CA ASN A 132 -18.82 -5.82 9.04
C ASN A 132 -17.81 -4.66 9.20
N LEU A 133 -16.51 -4.96 9.40
CA LEU A 133 -15.46 -3.92 9.38
C LEU A 133 -15.43 -3.18 8.03
N CYS A 134 -15.52 -3.91 6.92
CA CYS A 134 -15.56 -3.30 5.59
C CYS A 134 -16.81 -2.40 5.43
N GLU A 135 -17.97 -2.81 5.93
CA GLU A 135 -19.19 -1.97 5.95
C GLU A 135 -18.98 -0.70 6.79
N LEU A 136 -18.38 -0.80 7.98
CA LEU A 136 -18.10 0.34 8.87
C LEU A 136 -17.10 1.34 8.25
N LEU A 137 -16.12 0.84 7.49
CA LEU A 137 -15.14 1.66 6.77
C LEU A 137 -15.69 2.20 5.44
N GLY A 138 -16.71 1.57 4.88
CA GLY A 138 -17.21 1.87 3.54
C GLY A 138 -16.24 1.45 2.42
N CYS A 139 -15.45 0.39 2.65
CA CYS A 139 -14.48 -0.15 1.70
C CYS A 139 -14.94 -1.47 1.08
N GLU A 140 -14.37 -1.80 -0.09
CA GLU A 140 -14.61 -3.11 -0.72
C GLU A 140 -13.83 -4.21 0.00
N PRO A 141 -14.46 -5.35 0.32
CA PRO A 141 -13.74 -6.52 0.79
C PRO A 141 -13.01 -7.23 -0.34
N TYR A 142 -11.76 -7.63 -0.08
CA TYR A 142 -10.98 -8.54 -0.91
C TYR A 142 -10.70 -9.81 -0.12
N ILE A 143 -11.35 -10.90 -0.48
CA ILE A 143 -11.23 -12.20 0.19
C ILE A 143 -10.14 -13.03 -0.48
N SER A 144 -9.10 -13.40 0.27
CA SER A 144 -8.09 -14.38 -0.18
C SER A 144 -8.57 -15.80 0.11
N GLY A 145 -8.84 -16.56 -0.95
CA GLY A 145 -9.35 -17.93 -0.83
C GLY A 145 -8.24 -18.97 -0.64
N ASN A 146 -8.50 -19.98 0.20
CA ASN A 146 -7.58 -21.07 0.47
C ASN A 146 -7.51 -22.05 -0.71
N VAL A 147 -6.42 -22.04 -1.47
CA VAL A 147 -6.14 -22.99 -2.55
C VAL A 147 -5.01 -23.96 -2.14
N GLY A 148 -4.30 -23.64 -1.07
CA GLY A 148 -3.22 -24.48 -0.52
C GLY A 148 -3.76 -25.75 0.14
N SER A 149 -4.33 -25.65 1.33
CA SER A 149 -4.87 -26.78 2.09
C SER A 149 -6.38 -27.00 1.92
N GLY A 150 -7.09 -25.99 1.39
CA GLY A 150 -8.54 -26.01 1.22
C GLY A 150 -9.04 -26.83 0.02
N SER A 151 -10.34 -26.91 -0.13
CA SER A 151 -10.98 -27.60 -1.23
C SER A 151 -11.82 -26.65 -2.09
N VAL A 152 -12.07 -27.06 -3.33
CA VAL A 152 -12.97 -26.34 -4.27
C VAL A 152 -14.36 -26.13 -3.65
N GLU A 153 -14.87 -27.17 -2.99
CA GLU A 153 -16.18 -27.10 -2.32
C GLU A 153 -16.19 -26.09 -1.21
N GLU A 154 -15.13 -26.02 -0.42
CA GLU A 154 -15.00 -25.09 0.71
C GLU A 154 -15.03 -23.63 0.24
N LEU A 155 -14.23 -23.26 -0.75
CA LEU A 155 -14.23 -21.91 -1.29
C LEU A 155 -15.58 -21.55 -1.94
N ALA A 156 -16.16 -22.48 -2.70
CA ALA A 156 -17.46 -22.28 -3.33
C ALA A 156 -18.58 -22.06 -2.28
N LYS A 157 -18.56 -22.81 -1.17
CA LYS A 157 -19.49 -22.61 -0.04
C LYS A 157 -19.24 -21.29 0.69
N TRP A 158 -17.99 -20.84 0.79
CA TRP A 158 -17.69 -19.53 1.38
C TRP A 158 -18.29 -18.39 0.56
N VAL A 159 -18.14 -18.43 -0.76
CA VAL A 159 -18.76 -17.46 -1.66
C VAL A 159 -20.28 -17.50 -1.55
N GLU A 160 -20.89 -18.69 -1.51
CA GLU A 160 -22.33 -18.87 -1.30
C GLU A 160 -22.78 -18.31 0.06
N TYR A 161 -22.04 -18.59 1.13
CA TYR A 161 -22.31 -18.07 2.48
C TYR A 161 -22.34 -16.55 2.51
N MET A 162 -21.36 -15.91 1.88
CA MET A 162 -21.24 -14.44 1.89
C MET A 162 -22.29 -13.77 1.01
N THR A 163 -22.62 -14.34 -0.16
CA THR A 163 -23.30 -13.59 -1.23
C THR A 163 -24.64 -14.15 -1.69
N ALA A 164 -25.02 -15.39 -1.33
CA ALA A 164 -26.30 -15.96 -1.70
C ALA A 164 -27.44 -15.44 -0.84
N GLU A 165 -28.64 -15.32 -1.42
CA GLU A 165 -29.87 -14.96 -0.73
C GLU A 165 -30.56 -16.18 -0.10
N GLN A 166 -31.75 -15.93 0.46
CA GLN A 166 -32.57 -16.95 1.13
C GLN A 166 -32.87 -18.15 0.21
N GLY A 167 -32.88 -19.33 0.80
CA GLY A 167 -33.17 -20.60 0.14
C GLY A 167 -31.93 -21.46 -0.11
N SER A 168 -30.73 -20.91 -0.11
CA SER A 168 -29.50 -21.71 -0.17
C SER A 168 -29.13 -22.24 1.21
N PRO A 169 -28.51 -23.43 1.32
CA PRO A 169 -28.04 -23.97 2.60
C PRO A 169 -27.08 -23.02 3.33
N MET A 170 -26.16 -22.37 2.61
CA MET A 170 -25.18 -21.45 3.18
C MET A 170 -25.80 -20.11 3.58
N ALA A 171 -26.81 -19.62 2.85
CA ALA A 171 -27.58 -18.45 3.29
C ALA A 171 -28.40 -18.73 4.56
N LYS A 172 -28.93 -19.96 4.71
CA LYS A 172 -29.59 -20.39 5.95
C LYS A 172 -28.61 -20.41 7.13
N LEU A 173 -27.41 -20.98 6.94
CA LEU A 173 -26.35 -21.00 7.95
C LEU A 173 -25.91 -19.58 8.34
N ARG A 174 -25.76 -18.67 7.36
CA ARG A 174 -25.45 -17.25 7.64
C ARG A 174 -26.53 -16.61 8.53
N LYS A 175 -27.81 -16.87 8.23
CA LYS A 175 -28.94 -16.38 9.04
C LYS A 175 -28.91 -16.95 10.46
N GLU A 176 -28.63 -18.22 10.60
CA GLU A 176 -28.49 -18.89 11.92
C GLU A 176 -27.34 -18.27 12.72
N ASN A 177 -26.28 -17.80 12.04
CA ASN A 177 -25.15 -17.07 12.61
C ASN A 177 -25.41 -15.55 12.77
N GLY A 178 -26.67 -15.09 12.70
CA GLY A 178 -27.08 -13.73 13.03
C GLY A 178 -27.10 -12.73 11.85
N ARG A 179 -26.83 -13.17 10.62
CA ARG A 179 -26.89 -12.26 9.46
C ARG A 179 -27.87 -12.77 8.39
N GLU A 180 -28.97 -12.05 8.22
CA GLU A 180 -29.99 -12.42 7.23
C GLU A 180 -29.61 -12.02 5.80
N LYS A 181 -29.18 -10.76 5.61
CA LYS A 181 -28.84 -10.21 4.29
C LYS A 181 -27.44 -10.61 3.86
N PRO A 182 -27.23 -10.94 2.57
CA PRO A 182 -25.89 -11.16 2.04
C PRO A 182 -25.05 -9.87 2.10
N TRP A 183 -23.74 -10.06 2.12
CA TRP A 183 -22.83 -8.95 1.83
C TRP A 183 -22.61 -8.82 0.32
N LYS A 184 -22.05 -7.68 -0.06
CA LYS A 184 -21.47 -7.49 -1.39
C LYS A 184 -19.98 -7.79 -1.28
N VAL A 185 -19.53 -8.80 -2.03
CA VAL A 185 -18.11 -9.17 -2.11
C VAL A 185 -17.71 -9.09 -3.57
N LYS A 186 -16.90 -8.09 -3.89
CA LYS A 186 -16.44 -7.88 -5.27
C LYS A 186 -15.20 -8.70 -5.57
N TYR A 187 -14.16 -8.60 -4.75
CA TYR A 187 -12.85 -9.16 -5.04
C TYR A 187 -12.66 -10.52 -4.37
N LEU A 188 -12.30 -11.52 -5.19
CA LEU A 188 -12.01 -12.88 -4.76
C LEU A 188 -10.64 -13.30 -5.30
N GLY A 189 -9.65 -13.39 -4.41
CA GLY A 189 -8.38 -14.03 -4.69
C GLY A 189 -8.52 -15.55 -4.68
N VAL A 190 -8.07 -16.18 -5.74
CA VAL A 190 -8.05 -17.65 -5.86
C VAL A 190 -6.63 -18.12 -5.57
N GLY A 191 -6.31 -18.25 -4.26
CA GLY A 191 -4.98 -18.57 -3.75
C GLY A 191 -4.14 -17.33 -3.44
N ASN A 192 -3.03 -17.56 -2.75
CA ASN A 192 -2.00 -16.60 -2.41
C ASN A 192 -0.63 -17.26 -2.55
N GLU A 193 0.36 -16.57 -3.14
CA GLU A 193 1.76 -17.04 -3.25
C GLU A 193 1.88 -18.55 -3.52
N SER A 194 1.09 -19.04 -4.49
CA SER A 194 0.96 -20.48 -4.74
C SER A 194 2.27 -21.14 -5.18
N TRP A 195 3.23 -20.35 -5.63
CA TRP A 195 4.63 -20.74 -5.88
C TRP A 195 5.44 -20.99 -4.60
N GLY A 196 5.03 -20.46 -3.48
CA GLY A 196 5.69 -20.49 -2.17
C GLY A 196 4.78 -21.08 -1.08
N CYS A 197 4.48 -20.29 -0.05
CA CYS A 197 3.69 -20.73 1.11
C CYS A 197 2.29 -21.22 0.75
N GLY A 198 1.71 -20.75 -0.35
CA GLY A 198 0.42 -21.21 -0.85
C GLY A 198 0.43 -22.58 -1.54
N GLY A 199 1.50 -23.38 -1.39
CA GLY A 199 1.50 -24.78 -1.82
C GLY A 199 2.71 -25.24 -2.65
N SER A 200 3.74 -24.41 -2.83
CA SER A 200 4.97 -24.71 -3.62
C SER A 200 4.65 -25.31 -5.01
N MET A 201 3.71 -24.70 -5.70
CA MET A 201 3.16 -25.17 -6.98
C MET A 201 4.03 -24.73 -8.16
N ARG A 202 3.95 -25.48 -9.25
CA ARG A 202 4.37 -25.00 -10.57
C ARG A 202 3.23 -24.17 -11.19
N PRO A 203 3.53 -23.18 -12.04
CA PRO A 203 2.49 -22.31 -12.62
C PRO A 203 1.45 -23.07 -13.46
N GLU A 204 1.83 -24.18 -14.13
CA GLU A 204 0.89 -25.02 -14.88
C GLU A 204 -0.11 -25.71 -13.95
N TYR A 205 0.37 -26.29 -12.82
CA TYR A 205 -0.49 -26.93 -11.84
C TYR A 205 -1.44 -25.94 -11.18
N TYR A 206 -0.91 -24.76 -10.79
CA TYR A 206 -1.75 -23.69 -10.26
C TYR A 206 -2.81 -23.24 -11.30
N SER A 207 -2.43 -23.12 -12.57
CA SER A 207 -3.37 -22.80 -13.64
C SER A 207 -4.55 -23.78 -13.69
N ASP A 208 -4.30 -25.09 -13.54
CA ASP A 208 -5.34 -26.13 -13.52
C ASP A 208 -6.20 -26.03 -12.25
N LEU A 209 -5.59 -25.76 -11.08
CA LEU A 209 -6.35 -25.52 -9.85
C LEU A 209 -7.21 -24.28 -9.97
N TYR A 210 -6.67 -23.16 -10.44
CA TYR A 210 -7.43 -21.91 -10.66
C TYR A 210 -8.66 -22.17 -11.52
N ARG A 211 -8.53 -22.92 -12.62
CA ARG A 211 -9.68 -23.30 -13.49
C ARG A 211 -10.77 -24.02 -12.72
N ARG A 212 -10.40 -24.95 -11.84
CA ARG A 212 -11.36 -25.69 -11.02
C ARG A 212 -12.04 -24.79 -9.99
N TYR A 213 -11.26 -24.06 -9.17
CA TYR A 213 -11.77 -23.20 -8.12
C TYR A 213 -12.65 -22.09 -8.69
N SER A 214 -12.16 -21.36 -9.68
CA SER A 214 -12.90 -20.24 -10.30
C SER A 214 -14.20 -20.66 -10.97
N THR A 215 -14.29 -21.91 -11.47
CA THR A 215 -15.49 -22.46 -12.09
C THR A 215 -16.63 -22.61 -11.08
N TYR A 216 -16.35 -23.00 -9.85
CA TYR A 216 -17.37 -23.27 -8.84
C TYR A 216 -17.68 -22.05 -7.96
N CYS A 217 -16.84 -21.04 -7.94
CA CYS A 217 -17.17 -19.74 -7.32
C CYS A 217 -18.14 -18.99 -8.22
N ARG A 218 -19.44 -19.09 -7.89
CA ARG A 218 -20.54 -18.54 -8.71
C ARG A 218 -20.92 -17.13 -8.29
N ASN A 219 -21.47 -16.39 -9.24
CA ASN A 219 -22.15 -15.13 -8.93
C ASN A 219 -23.53 -15.40 -8.39
N TYR A 220 -23.88 -14.86 -7.23
CA TYR A 220 -25.19 -14.99 -6.62
C TYR A 220 -25.87 -13.61 -6.56
N ASN A 221 -27.18 -13.57 -6.84
CA ASN A 221 -28.05 -12.40 -6.60
C ASN A 221 -27.52 -11.07 -7.17
N GLY A 222 -26.94 -11.13 -8.36
CA GLY A 222 -26.34 -9.95 -8.99
C GLY A 222 -25.01 -9.52 -8.38
N ASN A 223 -24.46 -10.24 -7.38
CA ASN A 223 -23.11 -10.03 -6.90
C ASN A 223 -22.12 -10.59 -7.94
N GLN A 224 -21.46 -9.71 -8.67
CA GLN A 224 -20.47 -10.06 -9.67
C GLN A 224 -19.09 -10.16 -9.01
N LEU A 225 -18.50 -11.36 -9.02
CA LEU A 225 -17.14 -11.59 -8.53
C LEU A 225 -16.12 -11.10 -9.55
N TYR A 226 -15.13 -10.40 -9.06
CA TYR A 226 -13.89 -10.09 -9.77
C TYR A 226 -12.83 -11.07 -9.27
N LYS A 227 -12.42 -12.00 -10.12
CA LYS A 227 -11.57 -13.15 -9.75
C LYS A 227 -10.12 -12.86 -10.07
N ILE A 228 -9.28 -12.91 -9.04
CA ILE A 228 -7.86 -12.59 -9.08
C ILE A 228 -7.06 -13.88 -8.97
N ALA A 229 -6.17 -14.12 -9.93
CA ALA A 229 -5.24 -15.23 -9.87
C ALA A 229 -4.03 -14.88 -9.02
N SER A 230 -3.56 -15.84 -8.20
CA SER A 230 -2.30 -15.74 -7.48
C SER A 230 -1.14 -15.62 -8.48
N GLY A 231 -0.59 -14.44 -8.58
CA GLY A 231 0.45 -14.08 -9.54
C GLY A 231 1.87 -14.27 -9.01
N ALA A 232 2.80 -13.64 -9.70
CA ALA A 232 4.24 -13.76 -9.44
C ALA A 232 4.70 -12.94 -8.24
N SER A 233 5.89 -13.28 -7.74
CA SER A 233 6.70 -12.39 -6.90
C SER A 233 7.89 -11.87 -7.71
N ASP A 234 8.22 -10.59 -7.51
CA ASP A 234 9.40 -9.95 -8.06
C ASP A 234 9.61 -10.24 -9.58
N TYR A 235 10.67 -10.96 -9.90
CA TYR A 235 11.15 -11.19 -11.26
C TYR A 235 10.69 -12.54 -11.87
N ASP A 236 9.72 -13.24 -11.26
CA ASP A 236 9.21 -14.50 -11.84
C ASP A 236 8.28 -14.24 -13.03
N TYR A 237 8.86 -13.79 -14.11
CA TYR A 237 8.15 -13.51 -15.37
C TYR A 237 7.57 -14.76 -16.01
N ASN A 238 8.19 -15.94 -15.76
CA ASN A 238 7.67 -17.22 -16.27
C ASN A 238 6.31 -17.55 -15.65
N TRP A 239 6.13 -17.26 -14.34
CA TRP A 239 4.84 -17.47 -13.67
C TRP A 239 3.73 -16.67 -14.38
N THR A 240 3.96 -15.39 -14.61
CA THR A 240 3.00 -14.52 -15.31
C THR A 240 2.72 -15.01 -16.74
N GLU A 241 3.76 -15.37 -17.49
CA GLU A 241 3.59 -15.84 -18.88
C GLU A 241 2.74 -17.12 -18.96
N VAL A 242 2.99 -18.09 -18.08
CA VAL A 242 2.25 -19.35 -18.05
C VAL A 242 0.79 -19.10 -17.67
N LEU A 243 0.53 -18.26 -16.66
CA LEU A 243 -0.85 -17.95 -16.25
C LEU A 243 -1.60 -17.22 -17.37
N MET A 244 -1.02 -16.20 -17.96
CA MET A 244 -1.63 -15.45 -19.06
C MET A 244 -1.99 -16.36 -20.23
N LYS A 245 -1.09 -17.28 -20.58
CA LYS A 245 -1.32 -18.28 -21.66
C LYS A 245 -2.42 -19.27 -21.32
N ASN A 246 -2.46 -19.80 -20.09
CA ASN A 246 -3.30 -20.94 -19.73
C ASN A 246 -4.69 -20.51 -19.23
N ILE A 247 -4.79 -19.39 -18.52
CA ILE A 247 -6.00 -18.95 -17.82
C ILE A 247 -6.37 -17.48 -18.05
N GLY A 248 -5.66 -16.73 -18.91
CA GLY A 248 -5.93 -15.32 -19.18
C GLY A 248 -7.39 -15.01 -19.49
N GLY A 249 -8.09 -15.84 -20.28
CA GLY A 249 -9.51 -15.67 -20.58
C GLY A 249 -10.48 -16.06 -19.45
N ARG A 250 -10.00 -16.32 -18.23
CA ARG A 250 -10.80 -16.81 -17.09
C ARG A 250 -10.61 -16.00 -15.81
N MET A 251 -9.67 -15.08 -15.79
CA MET A 251 -9.39 -14.19 -14.65
C MET A 251 -9.69 -12.75 -15.04
N ASP A 252 -10.08 -11.95 -14.05
CA ASP A 252 -10.28 -10.52 -14.22
C ASP A 252 -9.00 -9.75 -13.88
N GLY A 253 -8.16 -10.32 -13.02
CA GLY A 253 -6.87 -9.77 -12.65
C GLY A 253 -5.85 -10.82 -12.24
N ILE A 254 -4.59 -10.43 -12.28
CA ILE A 254 -3.44 -11.22 -11.81
C ILE A 254 -2.69 -10.42 -10.75
N SER A 255 -2.32 -11.07 -9.65
CA SER A 255 -1.57 -10.41 -8.59
C SER A 255 -0.06 -10.30 -8.91
N LEU A 256 0.60 -9.37 -8.23
CA LEU A 256 2.05 -9.22 -8.21
C LEU A 256 2.48 -8.81 -6.81
N HIS A 257 3.47 -9.48 -6.25
CA HIS A 257 4.08 -9.11 -4.97
C HIS A 257 5.47 -8.51 -5.21
N TYR A 258 5.79 -7.44 -4.50
CA TYR A 258 7.10 -6.82 -4.50
C TYR A 258 7.40 -6.15 -3.17
N TYR A 259 8.43 -6.61 -2.48
CA TYR A 259 8.90 -5.97 -1.26
C TYR A 259 10.23 -5.23 -1.48
N THR A 260 10.32 -4.02 -0.96
CA THR A 260 11.58 -3.29 -0.82
C THR A 260 12.33 -3.88 0.37
N VAL A 261 13.21 -4.80 0.07
CA VAL A 261 13.93 -5.63 1.05
C VAL A 261 15.40 -5.77 0.63
N THR A 262 16.30 -5.85 1.60
CA THR A 262 17.74 -6.01 1.34
C THR A 262 18.08 -7.37 0.73
N GLY A 263 17.32 -8.39 1.09
CA GLY A 263 17.42 -9.77 0.62
C GLY A 263 16.55 -10.69 1.46
N TRP A 264 16.25 -11.86 0.95
CA TRP A 264 15.39 -12.83 1.63
C TRP A 264 16.15 -13.73 2.64
N GLN A 265 17.48 -13.67 2.64
CA GLN A 265 18.31 -14.44 3.56
C GLN A 265 19.14 -13.50 4.44
N GLY A 266 19.30 -13.88 5.72
CA GLY A 266 20.03 -13.07 6.71
C GLY A 266 19.27 -11.85 7.20
N SER A 267 19.99 -10.90 7.80
CA SER A 267 19.42 -9.64 8.29
C SER A 267 18.94 -8.79 7.14
N LYS A 268 17.76 -8.18 7.32
CA LYS A 268 17.15 -7.22 6.39
C LYS A 268 17.50 -5.76 6.74
N GLY A 269 18.27 -5.59 7.82
CA GLY A 269 18.63 -4.28 8.36
C GLY A 269 17.57 -3.72 9.32
N ALA A 270 18.03 -2.83 10.21
CA ALA A 270 17.16 -2.23 11.21
C ALA A 270 16.17 -1.22 10.60
N ALA A 271 14.97 -1.19 11.16
CA ALA A 271 13.95 -0.24 10.74
C ALA A 271 14.33 1.20 11.09
N THR A 272 14.96 1.45 12.24
CA THR A 272 15.18 2.78 12.79
C THR A 272 16.65 3.23 12.83
N VAL A 273 17.60 2.33 12.56
CA VAL A 273 19.04 2.65 12.60
C VAL A 273 19.68 2.27 11.27
N PHE A 274 19.97 3.26 10.45
CA PHE A 274 20.56 3.07 9.13
C PHE A 274 21.38 4.31 8.71
N SER A 275 22.31 4.10 7.78
CA SER A 275 23.13 5.19 7.25
C SER A 275 22.45 5.91 6.08
N PRO A 276 22.93 7.10 5.68
CA PRO A 276 22.50 7.74 4.42
C PRO A 276 22.71 6.85 3.18
N ASP A 277 23.75 6.03 3.17
CA ASP A 277 24.00 5.09 2.08
C ASP A 277 22.93 3.97 2.02
N ASP A 278 22.50 3.46 3.17
CA ASP A 278 21.40 2.48 3.26
C ASP A 278 20.06 3.12 2.84
N TYR A 279 19.82 4.39 3.17
CA TYR A 279 18.66 5.12 2.70
C TYR A 279 18.63 5.19 1.17
N TYR A 280 19.70 5.69 0.53
CA TYR A 280 19.75 5.81 -0.92
C TYR A 280 19.69 4.45 -1.61
N TRP A 281 20.31 3.43 -1.04
CA TRP A 281 20.18 2.06 -1.53
C TRP A 281 18.73 1.58 -1.48
N THR A 282 18.01 1.89 -0.39
CA THR A 282 16.58 1.56 -0.23
C THR A 282 15.74 2.26 -1.31
N MET A 283 16.02 3.53 -1.60
CA MET A 283 15.33 4.26 -2.68
C MET A 283 15.59 3.62 -4.03
N GLY A 284 16.83 3.25 -4.32
CA GLY A 284 17.18 2.51 -5.54
C GLY A 284 16.43 1.18 -5.65
N LYS A 285 16.37 0.42 -4.54
CA LYS A 285 15.65 -0.85 -4.50
C LYS A 285 14.13 -0.66 -4.66
N CYS A 286 13.57 0.37 -4.05
CA CYS A 286 12.16 0.73 -4.23
C CYS A 286 11.83 1.01 -5.70
N LEU A 287 12.68 1.74 -6.40
CA LEU A 287 12.47 2.13 -7.80
C LEU A 287 12.55 0.95 -8.79
N GLU A 288 13.19 -0.16 -8.43
CA GLU A 288 13.21 -1.37 -9.26
C GLU A 288 11.82 -1.94 -9.54
N ILE A 289 10.83 -1.66 -8.68
CA ILE A 289 9.43 -2.08 -8.91
C ILE A 289 8.90 -1.60 -10.26
N GLU A 290 9.37 -0.43 -10.75
CA GLU A 290 8.94 0.10 -12.04
C GLU A 290 9.35 -0.82 -13.19
N ASP A 291 10.57 -1.34 -13.18
CA ASP A 291 11.05 -2.25 -14.22
C ASP A 291 10.40 -3.64 -14.11
N VAL A 292 10.14 -4.11 -12.89
CA VAL A 292 9.36 -5.33 -12.64
C VAL A 292 7.96 -5.19 -13.24
N ILE A 293 7.25 -4.11 -12.93
CA ILE A 293 5.91 -3.81 -13.47
C ILE A 293 5.92 -3.76 -15.01
N LYS A 294 6.82 -2.99 -15.60
CA LYS A 294 6.95 -2.87 -17.06
C LYS A 294 7.08 -4.22 -17.74
N ARG A 295 7.90 -5.10 -17.16
CA ARG A 295 8.14 -6.42 -17.76
C ARG A 295 6.95 -7.36 -17.62
N HIS A 296 6.26 -7.37 -16.46
CA HIS A 296 5.01 -8.11 -16.31
C HIS A 296 3.94 -7.58 -17.26
N ILE A 297 3.76 -6.26 -17.36
CA ILE A 297 2.83 -5.63 -18.31
C ILE A 297 3.16 -6.03 -19.77
N SER A 298 4.42 -6.02 -20.16
CA SER A 298 4.83 -6.43 -21.51
C SER A 298 4.44 -7.87 -21.83
N ILE A 299 4.52 -8.76 -20.84
CA ILE A 299 4.04 -10.15 -20.98
C ILE A 299 2.51 -10.18 -21.08
N MET A 300 1.82 -9.44 -20.22
CA MET A 300 0.36 -9.35 -20.24
C MET A 300 -0.14 -8.82 -21.58
N ASP A 301 0.46 -7.77 -22.12
CA ASP A 301 0.07 -7.15 -23.41
C ASP A 301 0.22 -8.11 -24.60
N LYS A 302 1.15 -9.07 -24.53
CA LYS A 302 1.30 -10.12 -25.55
C LYS A 302 0.07 -11.04 -25.63
N TYR A 303 -0.58 -11.34 -24.51
CA TYR A 303 -1.71 -12.27 -24.41
C TYR A 303 -3.06 -11.58 -24.31
N ASP A 304 -3.06 -10.32 -23.83
CA ASP A 304 -4.25 -9.48 -23.65
C ASP A 304 -3.97 -8.04 -24.13
N PRO A 305 -3.86 -7.82 -25.45
CA PRO A 305 -3.56 -6.50 -26.01
C PRO A 305 -4.67 -5.46 -25.76
N ASN A 306 -5.89 -5.91 -25.44
CA ASN A 306 -7.02 -5.04 -25.13
C ASN A 306 -7.08 -4.61 -23.67
N LYS A 307 -6.14 -5.07 -22.85
CA LYS A 307 -6.03 -4.73 -21.41
C LYS A 307 -7.31 -5.04 -20.61
N ASN A 308 -7.89 -6.23 -20.85
CA ASN A 308 -9.07 -6.69 -20.08
C ASN A 308 -8.70 -7.31 -18.75
N ILE A 309 -7.45 -7.71 -18.56
CA ILE A 309 -6.93 -8.32 -17.32
C ILE A 309 -6.09 -7.29 -16.60
N ASP A 310 -6.48 -6.95 -15.38
CA ASP A 310 -5.78 -5.96 -14.59
C ASP A 310 -4.56 -6.56 -13.86
N LEU A 311 -3.56 -5.73 -13.59
CA LEU A 311 -2.46 -6.05 -12.69
C LEU A 311 -2.78 -5.49 -11.31
N LEU A 312 -2.68 -6.33 -10.27
CA LEU A 312 -2.91 -5.96 -8.89
C LEU A 312 -1.63 -6.18 -8.09
N VAL A 313 -1.05 -5.11 -7.55
CA VAL A 313 0.13 -5.23 -6.68
C VAL A 313 -0.37 -5.40 -5.24
N ASP A 314 -0.92 -6.58 -4.94
CA ASP A 314 -1.68 -6.81 -3.72
C ASP A 314 -0.86 -7.23 -2.50
N GLU A 315 0.49 -7.21 -2.65
CA GLU A 315 1.46 -7.11 -1.55
C GLU A 315 2.65 -6.26 -1.97
N TRP A 316 2.93 -5.20 -1.20
CA TRP A 316 4.10 -4.35 -1.39
C TRP A 316 4.42 -3.58 -0.11
N GLY A 317 5.65 -3.08 -0.01
CA GLY A 317 6.11 -2.28 1.11
C GLY A 317 7.55 -2.58 1.48
N THR A 318 7.98 -2.09 2.63
CA THR A 318 9.30 -2.37 3.20
C THR A 318 9.25 -3.58 4.13
N TRP A 319 10.35 -4.33 4.17
CA TRP A 319 10.52 -5.45 5.10
C TRP A 319 11.89 -5.37 5.77
N TRP A 320 11.90 -4.99 7.04
CA TRP A 320 13.09 -4.90 7.88
C TRP A 320 13.14 -6.02 8.87
N ASP A 321 14.25 -6.11 9.63
CA ASP A 321 14.31 -6.98 10.79
C ASP A 321 13.27 -6.54 11.82
N GLU A 322 12.69 -7.48 12.54
CA GLU A 322 11.73 -7.22 13.61
C GLU A 322 12.36 -6.38 14.72
N GLU A 323 11.57 -5.51 15.33
CA GLU A 323 12.05 -4.71 16.47
C GLU A 323 12.51 -5.61 17.63
N PRO A 324 13.66 -5.31 18.25
CA PRO A 324 14.17 -6.09 19.37
C PRO A 324 13.16 -6.20 20.51
N GLY A 325 12.99 -7.42 21.03
CA GLY A 325 12.07 -7.70 22.15
C GLY A 325 10.63 -7.99 21.74
N THR A 326 10.33 -7.99 20.45
CA THR A 326 9.03 -8.44 19.93
C THR A 326 9.02 -9.96 19.71
N THR A 327 7.85 -10.55 19.51
CA THR A 327 7.70 -11.98 19.26
C THR A 327 8.23 -12.34 17.88
N PRO A 328 9.21 -13.25 17.75
CA PRO A 328 9.73 -13.64 16.45
C PRO A 328 8.65 -14.21 15.53
N GLY A 329 8.68 -13.83 14.26
CA GLY A 329 7.69 -14.21 13.26
C GLY A 329 6.40 -13.39 13.29
N HIS A 330 6.32 -12.35 14.14
CA HIS A 330 5.21 -11.40 14.13
C HIS A 330 5.44 -10.20 13.22
N LEU A 331 6.62 -10.06 12.66
CA LEU A 331 7.03 -9.05 11.70
C LEU A 331 6.72 -7.60 12.14
N PHE A 332 6.80 -7.35 13.45
CA PHE A 332 6.64 -6.00 13.98
C PHE A 332 7.90 -5.17 13.70
N GLN A 333 7.76 -4.12 12.94
CA GLN A 333 8.81 -3.14 12.67
C GLN A 333 8.31 -1.72 12.85
N GLN A 334 9.21 -0.79 13.21
CA GLN A 334 8.94 0.63 13.14
C GLN A 334 8.94 1.13 11.69
N ASN A 335 8.27 2.28 11.49
CA ASN A 335 8.20 2.97 10.22
C ASN A 335 8.75 4.39 10.37
N THR A 336 9.77 4.73 9.59
CA THR A 336 10.44 6.02 9.61
C THR A 336 10.06 6.90 8.41
N MET A 337 10.67 8.07 8.28
CA MET A 337 10.57 8.86 7.04
C MET A 337 11.10 8.12 5.82
N ARG A 338 12.08 7.20 5.96
CA ARG A 338 12.53 6.33 4.86
C ARG A 338 11.36 5.52 4.27
N ASP A 339 10.52 4.93 5.13
CA ASP A 339 9.36 4.16 4.70
C ASP A 339 8.29 5.05 4.06
N ALA A 340 8.11 6.28 4.55
CA ALA A 340 7.24 7.26 3.91
C ALA A 340 7.70 7.58 2.47
N PHE A 341 9.01 7.68 2.23
CA PHE A 341 9.55 7.85 0.87
C PHE A 341 9.29 6.62 0.00
N VAL A 342 9.47 5.41 0.52
CA VAL A 342 9.12 4.19 -0.22
C VAL A 342 7.65 4.22 -0.63
N ALA A 343 6.75 4.59 0.28
CA ALA A 343 5.32 4.71 -0.04
C ALA A 343 5.06 5.76 -1.12
N ALA A 344 5.63 6.96 -1.00
CA ALA A 344 5.42 8.04 -1.96
C ALA A 344 5.95 7.69 -3.37
N LEU A 345 7.18 7.15 -3.45
CA LEU A 345 7.78 6.76 -4.71
C LEU A 345 7.00 5.63 -5.41
N THR A 346 6.60 4.63 -4.63
CA THR A 346 5.83 3.49 -5.16
C THR A 346 4.46 3.93 -5.67
N LEU A 347 3.72 4.76 -4.91
CA LEU A 347 2.44 5.31 -5.37
C LEU A 347 2.61 6.17 -6.64
N ASN A 348 3.66 6.99 -6.72
CA ASN A 348 3.95 7.77 -7.93
C ASN A 348 4.20 6.86 -9.14
N ILE A 349 4.87 5.71 -8.94
CA ILE A 349 5.07 4.71 -10.00
C ILE A 349 3.74 4.07 -10.39
N PHE A 350 2.92 3.63 -9.45
CA PHE A 350 1.63 3.01 -9.76
C PHE A 350 0.74 3.93 -10.61
N HIS A 351 0.77 5.23 -10.35
CA HIS A 351 0.01 6.21 -11.14
C HIS A 351 0.45 6.30 -12.62
N LYS A 352 1.71 5.99 -12.93
CA LYS A 352 2.17 5.96 -14.33
C LYS A 352 1.57 4.79 -15.14
N TYR A 353 1.15 3.71 -14.44
CA TYR A 353 0.68 2.47 -15.07
C TYR A 353 -0.80 2.18 -14.80
N VAL A 354 -1.60 3.23 -14.57
CA VAL A 354 -3.04 3.12 -14.27
C VAL A 354 -3.88 2.51 -15.39
N ASP A 355 -3.33 2.35 -16.57
CA ASP A 355 -3.95 1.61 -17.66
C ASP A 355 -3.98 0.09 -17.39
N ARG A 356 -3.05 -0.44 -16.59
CA ARG A 356 -2.99 -1.85 -16.16
C ARG A 356 -3.17 -2.02 -14.66
N ILE A 357 -2.57 -1.15 -13.82
CA ILE A 357 -2.66 -1.27 -12.35
C ILE A 357 -3.99 -0.71 -11.88
N LYS A 358 -4.84 -1.57 -11.31
CA LYS A 358 -6.15 -1.17 -10.78
C LYS A 358 -6.27 -1.29 -9.27
N MET A 359 -5.38 -2.03 -8.63
CA MET A 359 -5.35 -2.20 -7.19
C MET A 359 -3.92 -2.37 -6.71
N ALA A 360 -3.67 -1.91 -5.49
CA ALA A 360 -2.48 -2.26 -4.73
C ALA A 360 -2.85 -2.34 -3.24
N ASN A 361 -2.22 -3.26 -2.50
CA ASN A 361 -2.48 -3.42 -1.07
C ASN A 361 -1.17 -3.40 -0.31
N ILE A 362 -0.91 -2.33 0.43
CA ILE A 362 0.31 -2.22 1.22
C ILE A 362 0.28 -3.20 2.40
N ALA A 363 1.40 -3.82 2.68
CA ALA A 363 1.57 -4.76 3.77
C ALA A 363 2.23 -4.06 4.99
N GLN A 364 1.49 -3.86 6.12
CA GLN A 364 0.09 -4.19 6.31
C GLN A 364 -0.61 -3.02 7.02
N ILE A 365 -1.90 -3.15 7.28
CA ILE A 365 -2.71 -2.02 7.79
C ILE A 365 -2.35 -1.61 9.24
N VAL A 366 -2.05 -2.59 10.14
CA VAL A 366 -1.72 -2.35 11.56
C VAL A 366 -0.59 -3.27 12.01
N ASN A 367 0.39 -2.74 12.74
CA ASN A 367 1.44 -3.44 13.50
C ASN A 367 2.44 -4.30 12.70
N VAL A 368 2.21 -4.58 11.46
CA VAL A 368 3.01 -5.56 10.68
C VAL A 368 3.66 -4.87 9.51
N LEU A 369 4.95 -5.11 9.32
CA LEU A 369 5.75 -4.59 8.21
C LEU A 369 5.60 -3.06 8.04
N GLN A 370 5.37 -2.57 6.81
CA GLN A 370 5.15 -1.14 6.55
C GLN A 370 3.70 -0.74 6.89
N SER A 371 3.38 -0.70 8.17
CA SER A 371 2.01 -0.46 8.63
C SER A 371 1.62 1.01 8.66
N MET A 372 0.30 1.24 8.54
CA MET A 372 -0.28 2.58 8.70
C MET A 372 -0.31 3.00 10.17
N ILE A 373 -0.57 2.07 11.06
CA ILE A 373 -0.87 2.29 12.48
C ILE A 373 -0.07 1.30 13.31
N LEU A 374 0.46 1.76 14.44
CA LEU A 374 1.01 0.89 15.47
C LEU A 374 0.14 0.99 16.73
N THR A 375 -0.06 -0.14 17.43
CA THR A 375 -0.81 -0.22 18.68
C THR A 375 -0.02 -0.97 19.75
N ASP A 376 -0.19 -0.55 21.01
CA ASP A 376 0.33 -1.24 22.19
C ASP A 376 -0.65 -1.04 23.35
N GLY A 377 -1.37 -2.09 23.75
CA GLY A 377 -2.47 -1.98 24.70
C GLY A 377 -3.45 -0.87 24.26
N PRO A 378 -3.78 0.11 25.12
CA PRO A 378 -4.71 1.19 24.78
C PRO A 378 -4.08 2.29 23.90
N LYS A 379 -2.76 2.26 23.64
CA LYS A 379 -2.06 3.28 22.88
C LYS A 379 -2.17 3.01 21.38
N MET A 380 -2.21 4.07 20.57
CA MET A 380 -2.16 4.05 19.13
C MET A 380 -1.24 5.17 18.62
N VAL A 381 -0.52 4.92 17.54
CA VAL A 381 0.28 5.93 16.84
C VAL A 381 0.16 5.78 15.31
N LEU A 382 0.05 6.90 14.61
CA LEU A 382 0.06 6.96 13.14
C LEU A 382 1.50 7.02 12.65
N THR A 383 1.85 6.17 11.69
CA THR A 383 3.21 6.14 11.11
C THR A 383 3.42 7.25 10.08
N PRO A 384 4.66 7.58 9.71
CA PRO A 384 4.92 8.46 8.58
C PRO A 384 4.31 7.93 7.25
N THR A 385 4.23 6.61 7.07
CA THR A 385 3.55 5.97 5.94
C THR A 385 2.05 6.32 5.89
N TYR A 386 1.35 6.28 7.03
CA TYR A 386 -0.04 6.74 7.13
C TYR A 386 -0.22 8.15 6.59
N HIS A 387 0.68 9.05 6.96
CA HIS A 387 0.60 10.45 6.56
C HIS A 387 0.79 10.66 5.05
N VAL A 388 1.62 9.83 4.40
CA VAL A 388 1.71 9.83 2.92
C VAL A 388 0.38 9.43 2.31
N PHE A 389 -0.21 8.32 2.72
CA PHE A 389 -1.50 7.86 2.20
C PHE A 389 -2.61 8.92 2.43
N GLU A 390 -2.64 9.54 3.61
CA GLU A 390 -3.61 10.59 3.94
C GLU A 390 -3.42 11.85 3.07
N MET A 391 -2.19 12.28 2.82
CA MET A 391 -1.89 13.39 1.94
C MET A 391 -2.21 13.10 0.46
N TYR A 392 -1.99 11.86 0.04
CA TYR A 392 -2.22 11.39 -1.34
C TYR A 392 -3.68 10.99 -1.63
N ASN A 393 -4.57 11.01 -0.65
CA ASN A 393 -6.00 10.75 -0.84
C ASN A 393 -6.64 11.57 -1.95
N VAL A 394 -6.08 12.73 -2.26
CA VAL A 394 -6.54 13.65 -3.31
C VAL A 394 -6.42 13.05 -4.71
N HIS A 395 -5.58 12.05 -4.89
CA HIS A 395 -5.38 11.37 -6.18
C HIS A 395 -6.37 10.21 -6.39
N GLN A 396 -7.06 9.76 -5.35
CA GLN A 396 -8.06 8.67 -5.47
C GLN A 396 -9.19 9.09 -6.41
N ASP A 397 -9.46 8.26 -7.41
CA ASP A 397 -10.47 8.50 -8.44
C ASP A 397 -10.26 9.75 -9.30
N ALA A 398 -9.12 10.43 -9.20
CA ALA A 398 -8.74 11.54 -10.04
C ALA A 398 -8.17 11.06 -11.39
N THR A 399 -8.17 11.93 -12.39
CA THR A 399 -7.55 11.65 -13.69
C THR A 399 -6.05 11.91 -13.59
N TYR A 400 -5.23 10.91 -13.88
CA TYR A 400 -3.77 11.04 -13.90
C TYR A 400 -3.33 12.04 -14.99
N ILE A 401 -2.41 12.92 -14.64
CA ILE A 401 -1.74 13.82 -15.59
C ILE A 401 -0.32 13.31 -15.79
N PRO A 402 0.02 12.77 -16.97
CA PRO A 402 1.39 12.39 -17.28
C PRO A 402 2.36 13.55 -17.11
N LEU A 403 3.59 13.27 -16.70
CA LEU A 403 4.58 14.33 -16.47
C LEU A 403 5.99 13.85 -16.74
N ASP A 404 6.87 14.79 -17.14
CA ASP A 404 8.30 14.60 -17.24
C ASP A 404 9.02 15.39 -16.16
N ILE A 405 10.12 14.83 -15.63
CA ILE A 405 10.94 15.45 -14.59
C ILE A 405 12.39 15.51 -15.09
N GLU A 406 12.94 16.70 -15.15
CA GLU A 406 14.37 16.94 -15.36
C GLU A 406 15.02 17.30 -14.03
N CYS A 407 15.63 16.33 -13.38
CA CYS A 407 16.29 16.48 -12.09
C CYS A 407 17.64 15.77 -12.05
N GLU A 408 18.45 16.11 -11.06
CA GLU A 408 19.67 15.40 -10.73
C GLU A 408 19.37 13.93 -10.43
N ARG A 409 20.33 13.06 -10.79
CA ARG A 409 20.30 11.62 -10.52
C ARG A 409 21.58 11.22 -9.79
N LYS A 410 21.44 10.48 -8.72
CA LYS A 410 22.54 9.95 -7.93
C LYS A 410 22.76 8.48 -8.25
N VAL A 411 23.99 8.10 -8.55
CA VAL A 411 24.39 6.68 -8.60
C VAL A 411 24.67 6.23 -7.17
N VAL A 412 23.98 5.17 -6.76
CA VAL A 412 24.08 4.61 -5.41
C VAL A 412 24.67 3.19 -5.46
N ARG A 413 24.78 2.54 -4.31
CA ARG A 413 25.30 1.16 -4.20
C ARG A 413 24.62 0.23 -5.22
N ASP A 414 25.41 -0.70 -5.78
CA ASP A 414 25.00 -1.64 -6.85
C ASP A 414 24.61 -0.93 -8.16
N ASP A 415 25.24 0.21 -8.45
CA ASP A 415 25.04 1.02 -9.66
C ASP A 415 23.60 1.45 -9.93
N ARG A 416 22.73 1.43 -8.90
CA ARG A 416 21.37 1.92 -9.03
C ARG A 416 21.32 3.43 -9.19
N ILE A 417 20.38 3.89 -9.99
CA ILE A 417 20.18 5.31 -10.27
C ILE A 417 18.94 5.80 -9.55
N VAL A 418 19.12 6.79 -8.67
CA VAL A 418 18.03 7.41 -7.91
C VAL A 418 17.83 8.86 -8.38
N PRO A 419 16.68 9.20 -8.97
CA PRO A 419 16.30 10.59 -9.21
C PRO A 419 16.12 11.33 -7.89
N MET A 420 16.65 12.55 -7.80
CA MET A 420 16.54 13.32 -6.56
C MET A 420 15.15 13.94 -6.34
N LEU A 421 14.29 13.92 -7.36
CA LEU A 421 12.87 14.27 -7.24
C LEU A 421 11.99 13.19 -7.86
N SER A 422 10.92 12.82 -7.18
CA SER A 422 9.81 12.04 -7.71
C SER A 422 8.51 12.84 -7.61
N ALA A 423 7.62 12.70 -8.58
CA ALA A 423 6.36 13.44 -8.59
C ALA A 423 5.22 12.65 -9.22
N THR A 424 3.99 13.05 -8.88
CA THR A 424 2.77 12.65 -9.56
C THR A 424 1.80 13.84 -9.63
N ALA A 425 0.95 13.85 -10.65
CA ALA A 425 -0.08 14.88 -10.80
C ALA A 425 -1.42 14.25 -11.23
N SER A 426 -2.52 14.87 -10.79
CA SER A 426 -3.86 14.44 -11.17
C SER A 426 -4.84 15.61 -11.16
N LYS A 427 -5.97 15.42 -11.85
CA LYS A 427 -7.11 16.35 -11.84
C LYS A 427 -8.34 15.63 -11.30
N ASP A 428 -8.92 16.19 -10.25
CA ASP A 428 -10.13 15.62 -9.65
C ASP A 428 -11.40 15.96 -10.46
N LYS A 429 -12.53 15.39 -10.05
CA LYS A 429 -13.85 15.61 -10.68
C LYS A 429 -14.36 17.05 -10.63
N ASN A 430 -13.79 17.89 -9.75
CA ASN A 430 -14.14 19.31 -9.61
C ASN A 430 -13.21 20.20 -10.46
N GLY A 431 -12.23 19.60 -11.13
CA GLY A 431 -11.25 20.31 -11.95
C GLY A 431 -10.05 20.85 -11.17
N LEU A 432 -9.92 20.53 -9.88
CA LEU A 432 -8.74 20.87 -9.09
C LEU A 432 -7.57 20.01 -9.51
N VAL A 433 -6.40 20.61 -9.63
CA VAL A 433 -5.17 19.90 -9.95
C VAL A 433 -4.38 19.68 -8.67
N HIS A 434 -4.00 18.41 -8.45
CA HIS A 434 -3.21 17.97 -7.32
C HIS A 434 -1.82 17.52 -7.80
N ILE A 435 -0.77 17.98 -7.12
CA ILE A 435 0.61 17.63 -7.44
C ILE A 435 1.30 17.18 -6.16
N SER A 436 1.86 15.98 -6.17
CA SER A 436 2.67 15.48 -5.06
C SER A 436 4.13 15.39 -5.50
N LEU A 437 5.04 15.92 -4.67
CA LEU A 437 6.48 16.00 -4.89
C LEU A 437 7.20 15.33 -3.73
N ALA A 438 8.19 14.48 -4.01
CA ALA A 438 9.06 13.87 -3.01
C ALA A 438 10.52 14.22 -3.33
N ASN A 439 11.12 15.09 -2.52
CA ASN A 439 12.54 15.42 -2.61
C ASN A 439 13.35 14.36 -1.87
N VAL A 440 13.97 13.47 -2.63
CA VAL A 440 14.75 12.33 -2.13
C VAL A 440 16.13 12.74 -1.61
N ASN A 441 16.61 13.94 -1.98
CA ASN A 441 17.90 14.45 -1.52
C ASN A 441 17.88 14.73 -0.01
N LEU A 442 18.83 14.17 0.73
CA LEU A 442 18.93 14.34 2.19
C LEU A 442 19.48 15.71 2.62
N GLU A 443 20.20 16.38 1.71
CA GLU A 443 21.01 17.56 2.07
C GLU A 443 20.49 18.85 1.42
N GLU A 444 19.93 18.76 0.20
CA GLU A 444 19.60 19.93 -0.59
C GLU A 444 18.11 20.13 -0.82
N SER A 445 17.68 21.36 -0.60
CA SER A 445 16.37 21.82 -1.08
C SER A 445 16.39 21.99 -2.61
N GLN A 446 15.27 21.75 -3.25
CA GLN A 446 15.12 21.87 -4.69
C GLN A 446 14.10 22.95 -5.04
N THR A 447 14.47 23.84 -5.97
CA THR A 447 13.50 24.78 -6.59
C THR A 447 12.89 24.08 -7.80
N VAL A 448 11.65 23.66 -7.67
CA VAL A 448 10.90 22.96 -8.71
C VAL A 448 10.06 23.98 -9.49
N SER A 449 10.28 24.07 -10.80
CA SER A 449 9.50 24.87 -11.72
C SER A 449 8.55 23.99 -12.51
N ILE A 450 7.25 24.14 -12.33
CA ILE A 450 6.20 23.35 -12.98
C ILE A 450 5.50 24.23 -14.00
N ASP A 451 5.48 23.82 -15.25
CA ASP A 451 4.72 24.50 -16.30
C ASP A 451 3.22 24.23 -16.10
N LEU A 452 2.42 25.30 -16.12
CA LEU A 452 0.98 25.26 -15.92
C LEU A 452 0.19 25.41 -17.22
N ASP A 453 0.81 25.12 -18.38
CA ASP A 453 0.06 25.19 -19.64
C ASP A 453 -1.18 24.28 -19.61
N GLY A 454 -2.30 24.82 -20.10
CA GLY A 454 -3.61 24.16 -20.00
C GLY A 454 -4.27 24.19 -18.61
N ILE A 455 -3.61 24.70 -17.56
CA ILE A 455 -4.14 24.79 -16.19
C ILE A 455 -4.60 26.23 -15.90
N LYS A 456 -5.89 26.40 -15.59
CA LYS A 456 -6.52 27.72 -15.34
C LYS A 456 -6.48 28.16 -13.87
N ASN A 457 -6.00 27.32 -12.98
CA ASN A 457 -5.95 27.53 -11.54
C ASN A 457 -4.98 28.68 -11.19
N LYS A 458 -5.38 29.56 -10.26
CA LYS A 458 -4.63 30.79 -9.92
C LYS A 458 -4.14 30.85 -8.47
N ALA A 459 -4.58 29.93 -7.65
CA ALA A 459 -4.17 29.84 -6.25
C ALA A 459 -3.60 28.45 -5.96
N VAL A 460 -2.67 28.37 -5.03
CA VAL A 460 -2.07 27.11 -4.57
C VAL A 460 -2.09 27.05 -3.07
N THR A 461 -2.45 25.87 -2.55
CA THR A 461 -2.32 25.51 -1.14
C THR A 461 -1.52 24.21 -1.04
N GLY A 462 -0.80 24.00 0.07
CA GLY A 462 0.02 22.80 0.21
C GLY A 462 0.13 22.30 1.64
N ARG A 463 0.53 21.03 1.74
CA ARG A 463 0.92 20.36 2.99
C ARG A 463 2.28 19.71 2.77
N ILE A 464 3.07 19.60 3.83
CA ILE A 464 4.40 18.99 3.81
C ILE A 464 4.53 17.99 4.94
N LEU A 465 5.10 16.84 4.64
CA LEU A 465 5.65 15.89 5.59
C LEU A 465 7.17 15.99 5.53
N VAL A 466 7.77 16.36 6.65
CA VAL A 466 9.22 16.57 6.79
C VAL A 466 9.62 16.31 8.24
N SER A 467 10.84 15.87 8.45
CA SER A 467 11.44 15.67 9.77
C SER A 467 12.88 16.21 9.78
N GLU A 468 13.49 16.30 10.97
CA GLU A 468 14.88 16.73 11.10
C GLU A 468 15.85 15.68 10.56
N LYS A 469 15.50 14.40 10.72
CA LYS A 469 16.29 13.25 10.27
C LYS A 469 15.44 12.26 9.49
N ILE A 470 16.07 11.59 8.55
CA ILE A 470 15.40 10.58 7.71
C ILE A 470 14.98 9.32 8.48
N ASP A 471 15.60 9.06 9.63
CA ASP A 471 15.28 7.97 10.55
C ASP A 471 14.26 8.37 11.64
N ASP A 472 13.71 9.58 11.59
CA ASP A 472 12.65 10.02 12.50
C ASP A 472 11.36 9.20 12.28
N TYR A 473 10.72 8.86 13.40
CA TYR A 473 9.46 8.10 13.43
C TYR A 473 8.57 8.55 14.60
N ASN A 474 7.31 8.17 14.53
CA ASN A 474 6.35 8.37 15.61
C ASN A 474 6.38 7.17 16.57
N SER A 475 6.54 7.44 17.85
CA SER A 475 6.51 6.45 18.93
C SER A 475 5.31 6.68 19.85
N PHE A 476 4.99 5.70 20.70
CA PHE A 476 3.93 5.85 21.70
C PHE A 476 4.18 6.96 22.73
N ASP A 477 5.45 7.35 22.93
CA ASP A 477 5.84 8.45 23.83
C ASP A 477 5.92 9.79 23.08
N ASN A 478 6.13 9.78 21.77
CA ASN A 478 6.15 10.97 20.91
C ASN A 478 5.36 10.73 19.61
N PRO A 479 4.02 10.69 19.67
CA PRO A 479 3.17 10.25 18.57
C PRO A 479 3.02 11.26 17.42
N ASN A 480 3.58 12.46 17.56
CA ASN A 480 3.46 13.54 16.58
C ASN A 480 4.82 14.13 16.15
N LYS A 481 5.92 13.39 16.28
CA LYS A 481 7.25 13.82 15.85
C LYS A 481 7.29 14.09 14.34
N VAL A 482 6.65 13.23 13.57
CA VAL A 482 6.52 13.32 12.12
C VAL A 482 5.04 13.41 11.77
N LYS A 483 4.60 14.60 11.35
CA LYS A 483 3.20 14.85 10.94
C LYS A 483 3.12 15.93 9.86
N PRO A 484 2.12 15.90 8.99
CA PRO A 484 1.95 16.92 7.97
C PRO A 484 1.61 18.28 8.58
N VAL A 485 2.24 19.33 8.04
CA VAL A 485 1.96 20.71 8.36
C VAL A 485 1.63 21.51 7.10
N ALA A 486 1.07 22.72 7.28
CA ALA A 486 0.79 23.60 6.14
C ALA A 486 2.09 24.01 5.43
N PHE A 487 2.09 23.94 4.10
CA PHE A 487 3.20 24.33 3.26
C PHE A 487 2.85 25.61 2.49
N LYS A 488 3.77 26.59 2.49
CA LYS A 488 3.53 27.92 1.91
C LYS A 488 4.63 28.37 0.94
N ASP A 489 5.75 27.65 0.86
CA ASP A 489 6.87 28.03 -0.01
C ASP A 489 6.65 27.63 -1.47
N CYS A 490 5.53 28.12 -1.99
CA CYS A 490 5.12 27.92 -3.38
C CYS A 490 4.38 29.17 -3.90
N LYS A 491 4.59 29.50 -5.18
CA LYS A 491 3.94 30.64 -5.83
C LYS A 491 3.71 30.38 -7.32
N ILE A 492 2.63 30.95 -7.85
CA ILE A 492 2.38 31.00 -9.28
C ILE A 492 2.89 32.33 -9.82
N SER A 493 3.77 32.29 -10.83
CA SER A 493 4.36 33.45 -11.48
C SER A 493 4.68 33.15 -12.94
N GLY A 494 4.26 34.01 -13.87
CA GLY A 494 4.61 33.89 -15.29
C GLY A 494 4.11 32.59 -15.94
N GLY A 495 2.96 32.03 -15.52
CA GLY A 495 2.44 30.78 -16.06
C GLY A 495 3.08 29.52 -15.47
N LYS A 496 3.95 29.68 -14.49
CA LYS A 496 4.62 28.57 -13.80
C LYS A 496 4.30 28.54 -12.31
N LEU A 497 4.22 27.35 -11.75
CA LEU A 497 4.24 27.13 -10.32
C LEU A 497 5.68 26.88 -9.89
N VAL A 498 6.20 27.75 -9.03
CA VAL A 498 7.53 27.60 -8.43
C VAL A 498 7.38 27.14 -7.00
N VAL A 499 8.06 26.06 -6.65
CA VAL A 499 7.96 25.39 -5.34
C VAL A 499 9.37 25.17 -4.79
N ASN A 500 9.66 25.65 -3.59
CA ASN A 500 10.91 25.31 -2.91
C ASN A 500 10.68 24.11 -1.98
N VAL A 501 11.05 22.93 -2.46
CA VAL A 501 10.85 21.67 -1.75
C VAL A 501 12.05 21.39 -0.85
N PRO A 502 11.90 21.42 0.49
CA PRO A 502 13.02 21.16 1.40
C PRO A 502 13.64 19.77 1.17
N ALA A 503 14.88 19.60 1.59
CA ALA A 503 15.52 18.30 1.64
C ALA A 503 14.66 17.29 2.42
N GLN A 504 14.75 16.00 2.05
CA GLN A 504 14.06 14.90 2.73
C GLN A 504 12.59 15.19 3.07
N SER A 505 11.82 15.74 2.11
CA SER A 505 10.42 16.10 2.34
C SER A 505 9.48 15.61 1.24
N ILE A 506 8.21 15.44 1.63
CA ILE A 506 7.11 15.06 0.73
C ILE A 506 6.06 16.17 0.81
N VAL A 507 5.74 16.77 -0.33
CA VAL A 507 4.82 17.91 -0.44
C VAL A 507 3.62 17.49 -1.30
N ALA A 508 2.42 17.79 -0.84
CA ALA A 508 1.20 17.68 -1.63
C ALA A 508 0.59 19.07 -1.84
N LEU A 509 0.35 19.43 -3.08
CA LEU A 509 -0.16 20.73 -3.52
C LEU A 509 -1.56 20.58 -4.14
N GLU A 510 -2.39 21.57 -3.91
CA GLU A 510 -3.71 21.70 -4.54
C GLU A 510 -3.81 23.07 -5.22
N LEU A 511 -4.07 23.09 -6.52
CA LEU A 511 -4.28 24.28 -7.34
C LEU A 511 -5.78 24.52 -7.49
N LYS A 512 -6.19 25.75 -7.11
CA LYS A 512 -7.60 26.21 -7.10
C LYS A 512 -7.85 27.30 -8.14
#